data_3c327aa5e02b3630a0102296f89cf48d
#
_entry.id   3c327aa5e02b3630a0102296f89cf48d
#
_cell.length_a   1.000
_cell.length_b   1.000
_cell.length_c   1.000
_cell.angle_alpha   90.00
_cell.angle_beta   90.00
_cell.angle_gamma   90.00
#
_symmetry.space_group_name_H-M   'P 1'
#
loop_
_entity.id
_entity.type
_entity.pdbx_description
1 polymer ?
#
loop_
_entity_poly.entity_id
_entity_poly.type
_entity_poly.pdbx_seq_one_letter_code
_entity_poly.pdbx_strand_id
1 'polypeptide(L)'
;IPFMTQPEKTTPIGESPAPHAEARRAFPAGLEQPEGSFRFSVDALLLAAFAASRTTDVTIRFIDLGTGCGVVGLAYLLLKRNICQGFGMDCNPELIAAAQNKTAKLGFSNRFALHTGELADTRFLENLRMEASPVQLVMANPPWRLVGSGRLPATEARRKALFGDKGTFPLFASAASSLLEEDGRFACIISPDRLQDMLAALNGAGLT
;
A
#
# COMPACT_ATOMS: atom_id res chain seq x y z
N ILE A 1 39.86 38.11 43.27
CA ILE A 1 38.92 38.27 42.08
C ILE A 1 38.45 36.88 41.74
N PRO A 2 37.19 36.51 42.00
CA PRO A 2 36.68 35.17 41.61
C PRO A 2 36.21 35.21 40.15
N PHE A 3 36.67 34.24 39.39
CA PHE A 3 36.19 33.99 38.02
C PHE A 3 34.73 33.53 38.05
N MET A 4 33.84 34.29 37.43
CA MET A 4 32.47 33.87 37.13
C MET A 4 32.52 32.87 35.97
N THR A 5 32.24 31.61 36.21
CA THR A 5 31.95 30.60 35.19
C THR A 5 30.55 30.88 34.65
N GLN A 6 30.44 31.05 33.34
CA GLN A 6 29.15 31.14 32.64
C GLN A 6 28.45 29.76 32.68
N PRO A 7 27.11 29.72 32.79
CA PRO A 7 26.40 28.48 32.71
C PRO A 7 26.48 27.90 31.30
N GLU A 8 26.85 26.64 31.17
CA GLU A 8 26.79 25.86 29.95
C GLU A 8 25.37 25.91 29.36
N LYS A 9 25.28 26.30 28.11
CA LYS A 9 24.04 26.20 27.34
C LYS A 9 23.73 24.72 27.15
N THR A 10 22.78 24.20 27.92
CA THR A 10 22.14 22.90 27.64
C THR A 10 21.47 22.98 26.27
N THR A 11 22.03 22.27 25.30
CA THR A 11 21.40 22.02 24.00
C THR A 11 20.10 21.23 24.27
N PRO A 12 18.93 21.66 23.76
CA PRO A 12 17.72 20.90 23.94
C PRO A 12 17.91 19.54 23.29
N ILE A 13 17.68 18.47 24.06
CA ILE A 13 17.61 17.10 23.57
C ILE A 13 16.49 17.09 22.52
N GLY A 14 16.88 16.99 21.24
CA GLY A 14 15.94 16.95 20.14
C GLY A 14 14.98 15.79 20.34
N GLU A 15 13.69 16.07 20.34
CA GLU A 15 12.65 15.03 20.34
C GLU A 15 12.95 14.03 19.22
N SER A 16 13.06 12.74 19.56
CA SER A 16 13.19 11.67 18.57
C SER A 16 12.04 11.80 17.57
N PRO A 17 12.31 11.81 16.26
CA PRO A 17 11.25 11.91 15.27
C PRO A 17 10.27 10.76 15.45
N ALA A 18 8.98 11.04 15.36
CA ALA A 18 7.95 10.03 15.50
C ALA A 18 8.26 8.81 14.58
N PRO A 19 8.03 7.56 15.03
CA PRO A 19 8.43 6.34 14.31
C PRO A 19 8.01 6.31 12.83
N HIS A 20 6.85 6.90 12.50
CA HIS A 20 6.37 7.04 11.13
C HIS A 20 7.19 8.04 10.28
N ALA A 21 7.82 9.04 10.90
CA ALA A 21 8.67 9.99 10.18
C ALA A 21 10.02 9.35 9.84
N GLU A 22 10.52 8.48 10.70
CA GLU A 22 11.75 7.72 10.49
C GLU A 22 11.57 6.66 9.40
N ALA A 23 10.47 5.90 9.42
CA ALA A 23 10.10 4.96 8.35
C ALA A 23 9.97 5.66 6.99
N ARG A 24 9.43 6.89 6.94
CA ARG A 24 9.35 7.69 5.71
C ARG A 24 10.71 8.13 5.18
N ARG A 25 11.70 8.36 6.05
CA ARG A 25 13.08 8.69 5.64
C ARG A 25 13.83 7.47 5.13
N ALA A 26 13.54 6.30 5.66
CA ALA A 26 14.13 5.03 5.23
C ALA A 26 13.60 4.57 3.86
N PHE A 27 12.41 5.00 3.45
CA PHE A 27 11.93 4.76 2.09
C PHE A 27 12.81 5.57 1.11
N PRO A 28 13.21 4.99 -0.04
CA PRO A 28 14.20 5.61 -0.94
C PRO A 28 13.91 7.09 -1.20
N ALA A 29 14.91 7.94 -0.99
CA ALA A 29 14.83 9.38 -1.19
C ALA A 29 14.46 9.71 -2.66
N GLY A 30 13.70 10.78 -2.88
CA GLY A 30 13.31 11.24 -4.21
C GLY A 30 12.04 10.58 -4.77
N LEU A 31 11.31 9.80 -3.98
CA LEU A 31 9.99 9.31 -4.36
C LEU A 31 8.92 10.36 -4.06
N GLU A 32 8.55 11.12 -5.08
CA GLU A 32 7.53 12.15 -4.98
C GLU A 32 6.12 11.53 -4.85
N GLN A 33 5.25 12.23 -4.15
CA GLN A 33 3.82 11.95 -4.12
C GLN A 33 3.08 13.18 -4.66
N PRO A 34 1.99 13.00 -5.41
CA PRO A 34 1.20 14.13 -5.89
C PRO A 34 0.79 15.03 -4.74
N GLU A 35 0.85 16.36 -4.96
CA GLU A 35 0.45 17.33 -3.97
C GLU A 35 -1.03 17.12 -3.61
N GLY A 36 -1.36 17.16 -2.33
CA GLY A 36 -2.72 16.90 -1.86
C GLY A 36 -3.13 15.42 -1.79
N SER A 37 -2.33 14.47 -2.31
CA SER A 37 -2.59 13.05 -2.16
C SER A 37 -2.43 12.58 -0.71
N PHE A 38 -3.00 11.42 -0.38
CA PHE A 38 -2.73 10.75 0.89
C PHE A 38 -1.26 10.33 0.95
N ARG A 39 -0.53 10.85 1.93
CA ARG A 39 0.84 10.40 2.16
C ARG A 39 0.81 8.99 2.73
N PHE A 40 1.60 8.08 2.12
CA PHE A 40 1.70 6.73 2.64
C PHE A 40 2.16 6.73 4.10
N SER A 41 1.59 5.81 4.87
CA SER A 41 1.95 5.57 6.26
C SER A 41 2.94 4.40 6.37
N VAL A 42 3.41 4.14 7.57
CA VAL A 42 4.21 2.95 7.87
C VAL A 42 3.48 1.65 7.54
N ASP A 43 2.13 1.68 7.54
CA ASP A 43 1.29 0.52 7.26
C ASP A 43 1.60 -0.10 5.89
N ALA A 44 1.79 0.73 4.85
CA ALA A 44 2.17 0.25 3.52
C ALA A 44 3.49 -0.54 3.53
N LEU A 45 4.48 -0.09 4.31
CA LEU A 45 5.77 -0.77 4.46
C LEU A 45 5.65 -2.03 5.30
N LEU A 46 4.82 -2.02 6.35
CA LEU A 46 4.54 -3.20 7.18
C LEU A 46 3.83 -4.28 6.38
N LEU A 47 2.85 -3.91 5.55
CA LEU A 47 2.18 -4.85 4.65
C LEU A 47 3.17 -5.52 3.70
N ALA A 48 4.02 -4.72 3.03
CA ALA A 48 5.03 -5.25 2.11
C ALA A 48 6.02 -6.19 2.84
N ALA A 49 6.49 -5.81 4.02
CA ALA A 49 7.39 -6.63 4.82
C ALA A 49 6.74 -7.93 5.31
N PHE A 50 5.49 -7.86 5.76
CA PHE A 50 4.70 -9.04 6.14
C PHE A 50 4.54 -9.99 4.96
N ALA A 51 4.06 -9.51 3.81
CA ALA A 51 3.90 -10.30 2.60
C ALA A 51 5.22 -10.94 2.16
N ALA A 52 6.32 -10.17 2.18
CA ALA A 52 7.65 -10.68 1.84
C ALA A 52 8.14 -11.78 2.79
N SER A 53 7.79 -11.72 4.08
CA SER A 53 8.14 -12.76 5.06
C SER A 53 7.34 -14.05 4.88
N ARG A 54 6.17 -13.99 4.24
CA ARG A 54 5.25 -15.12 4.03
C ARG A 54 5.39 -15.78 2.65
N THR A 55 6.22 -15.23 1.78
CA THR A 55 6.49 -15.78 0.46
C THR A 55 7.89 -16.38 0.41
N THR A 56 8.02 -17.58 -0.16
CA THR A 56 9.31 -18.25 -0.38
C THR A 56 10.09 -17.59 -1.51
N ASP A 57 11.36 -17.99 -1.73
CA ASP A 57 12.25 -17.41 -2.78
C ASP A 57 11.96 -17.97 -4.20
N VAL A 58 10.74 -18.37 -4.48
CA VAL A 58 10.29 -18.76 -5.83
C VAL A 58 9.82 -17.52 -6.61
N THR A 59 9.76 -17.65 -7.91
CA THR A 59 9.19 -16.61 -8.78
C THR A 59 7.74 -16.36 -8.39
N ILE A 60 7.41 -15.13 -8.00
CA ILE A 60 6.07 -14.75 -7.58
C ILE A 60 5.55 -13.66 -8.50
N ARG A 61 4.32 -13.84 -8.95
CA ARG A 61 3.51 -12.80 -9.56
C ARG A 61 2.52 -12.29 -8.51
N PHE A 62 2.52 -10.98 -8.33
CA PHE A 62 1.65 -10.36 -7.35
C PHE A 62 0.85 -9.19 -7.94
N ILE A 63 -0.28 -8.89 -7.30
CA ILE A 63 -1.09 -7.72 -7.61
C ILE A 63 -1.22 -6.86 -6.34
N ASP A 64 -1.07 -5.54 -6.49
CA ASP A 64 -1.29 -4.51 -5.47
C ASP A 64 -2.59 -3.78 -5.79
N LEU A 65 -3.69 -4.14 -5.12
CA LEU A 65 -5.03 -3.57 -5.32
C LEU A 65 -5.16 -2.24 -4.57
N GLY A 66 -5.57 -1.20 -5.29
CA GLY A 66 -5.57 0.15 -4.75
C GLY A 66 -4.15 0.62 -4.47
N THR A 67 -3.24 0.37 -5.41
CA THR A 67 -1.79 0.60 -5.26
C THR A 67 -1.45 2.06 -4.92
N GLY A 68 -2.36 2.98 -5.20
CA GLY A 68 -2.12 4.41 -5.02
C GLY A 68 -0.88 4.85 -5.80
N CYS A 69 0.07 5.45 -5.11
CA CYS A 69 1.34 5.83 -5.73
C CYS A 69 2.41 4.72 -5.69
N GLY A 70 2.01 3.45 -5.61
CA GLY A 70 2.86 2.28 -5.82
C GLY A 70 3.70 1.84 -4.62
N VAL A 71 3.42 2.31 -3.39
CA VAL A 71 4.33 2.12 -2.26
C VAL A 71 4.42 0.67 -1.80
N VAL A 72 3.29 -0.05 -1.70
CA VAL A 72 3.27 -1.45 -1.24
C VAL A 72 4.00 -2.33 -2.24
N GLY A 73 3.62 -2.28 -3.52
CA GLY A 73 4.24 -3.08 -4.57
C GLY A 73 5.73 -2.79 -4.75
N LEU A 74 6.15 -1.52 -4.73
CA LEU A 74 7.56 -1.12 -4.84
C LEU A 74 8.38 -1.56 -3.61
N ALA A 75 7.84 -1.41 -2.41
CA ALA A 75 8.51 -1.90 -1.20
C ALA A 75 8.67 -3.42 -1.21
N TYR A 76 7.65 -4.15 -1.66
CA TYR A 76 7.72 -5.60 -1.84
C TYR A 76 8.83 -6.00 -2.83
N LEU A 77 8.91 -5.34 -4.00
CA LEU A 77 9.96 -5.57 -4.99
C LEU A 77 11.37 -5.27 -4.47
N LEU A 78 11.52 -4.24 -3.64
CA LEU A 78 12.80 -3.92 -2.99
C LEU A 78 13.23 -5.00 -1.99
N LEU A 79 12.29 -5.61 -1.28
CA LEU A 79 12.55 -6.70 -0.33
C LEU A 79 12.84 -8.02 -1.04
N LYS A 80 12.16 -8.30 -2.17
CA LYS A 80 12.27 -9.53 -2.95
C LYS A 80 13.10 -9.36 -4.24
N ARG A 81 14.29 -8.85 -4.14
CA ARG A 81 15.16 -8.30 -5.21
C ARG A 81 15.20 -9.04 -6.55
N ASN A 82 14.98 -10.34 -6.63
CA ASN A 82 15.40 -11.09 -7.82
C ASN A 82 14.31 -11.77 -8.65
N ILE A 83 13.08 -12.01 -8.17
CA ILE A 83 12.22 -13.01 -8.85
C ILE A 83 10.71 -12.64 -8.87
N CYS A 84 10.35 -11.39 -8.61
CA CYS A 84 8.95 -11.01 -8.58
C CYS A 84 8.57 -10.14 -9.77
N GLN A 85 7.41 -10.39 -10.34
CA GLN A 85 6.73 -9.52 -11.27
C GLN A 85 5.44 -9.04 -10.62
N GLY A 86 5.25 -7.74 -10.58
CA GLY A 86 4.11 -7.10 -9.94
C GLY A 86 3.21 -6.39 -10.92
N PHE A 87 1.97 -6.27 -10.51
CA PHE A 87 0.95 -5.49 -11.17
C PHE A 87 0.29 -4.61 -10.11
N GLY A 88 0.09 -3.34 -10.40
CA GLY A 88 -0.61 -2.42 -9.52
C GLY A 88 -1.80 -1.81 -10.23
N MET A 89 -2.89 -1.65 -9.53
CA MET A 89 -4.06 -0.96 -10.08
C MET A 89 -4.64 0.04 -9.09
N ASP A 90 -5.13 1.15 -9.61
CA ASP A 90 -5.84 2.19 -8.85
C ASP A 90 -6.83 2.90 -9.78
N CYS A 91 -7.93 3.39 -9.21
CA CYS A 91 -8.92 4.16 -9.99
C CYS A 91 -8.46 5.60 -10.29
N ASN A 92 -7.43 6.10 -9.61
CA ASN A 92 -6.94 7.46 -9.79
C ASN A 92 -5.74 7.49 -10.75
N PRO A 93 -5.89 8.04 -11.98
CA PRO A 93 -4.82 8.09 -12.97
C PRO A 93 -3.62 8.95 -12.54
N GLU A 94 -3.81 9.96 -11.69
CA GLU A 94 -2.70 10.79 -11.18
C GLU A 94 -1.79 9.99 -10.23
N LEU A 95 -2.39 9.11 -9.41
CA LEU A 95 -1.64 8.22 -8.54
C LEU A 95 -0.88 7.17 -9.35
N ILE A 96 -1.50 6.60 -10.39
CA ILE A 96 -0.85 5.66 -11.30
C ILE A 96 0.33 6.33 -12.02
N ALA A 97 0.18 7.56 -12.53
CA ALA A 97 1.29 8.30 -13.15
C ALA A 97 2.46 8.51 -12.16
N ALA A 98 2.15 8.87 -10.90
CA ALA A 98 3.16 8.99 -9.85
C ALA A 98 3.84 7.65 -9.52
N ALA A 99 3.08 6.56 -9.51
CA ALA A 99 3.62 5.21 -9.33
C ALA A 99 4.56 4.81 -10.48
N GLN A 100 4.18 5.08 -11.74
CA GLN A 100 5.00 4.83 -12.92
C GLN A 100 6.34 5.58 -12.86
N ASN A 101 6.32 6.85 -12.49
CA ASN A 101 7.53 7.66 -12.31
C ASN A 101 8.47 7.07 -11.25
N LYS A 102 7.93 6.60 -10.12
CA LYS A 102 8.72 5.93 -9.08
C LYS A 102 9.28 4.61 -9.55
N THR A 103 8.46 3.82 -10.22
CA THR A 103 8.84 2.53 -10.81
C THR A 103 10.04 2.71 -11.74
N ALA A 104 10.01 3.73 -12.60
CA ALA A 104 11.12 4.07 -13.49
C ALA A 104 12.36 4.52 -12.71
N LYS A 105 12.21 5.44 -11.74
CA LYS A 105 13.33 5.92 -10.90
C LYS A 105 14.03 4.80 -10.12
N LEU A 106 13.27 3.77 -9.71
CA LEU A 106 13.80 2.61 -8.98
C LEU A 106 14.30 1.47 -9.88
N GLY A 107 14.17 1.60 -11.21
CA GLY A 107 14.59 0.59 -12.17
C GLY A 107 13.69 -0.64 -12.25
N PHE A 108 12.41 -0.51 -11.87
CA PHE A 108 11.44 -1.62 -11.88
C PHE A 108 10.45 -1.58 -13.05
N SER A 109 10.66 -0.75 -14.07
CA SER A 109 9.73 -0.61 -15.21
C SER A 109 9.38 -1.93 -15.90
N ASN A 110 10.30 -2.88 -15.94
CA ASN A 110 10.09 -4.20 -16.54
C ASN A 110 9.51 -5.23 -15.55
N ARG A 111 9.27 -4.83 -14.30
CA ARG A 111 8.86 -5.73 -13.22
C ARG A 111 7.60 -5.28 -12.49
N PHE A 112 7.12 -4.06 -12.73
CA PHE A 112 5.92 -3.53 -12.13
C PHE A 112 5.07 -2.80 -13.15
N ALA A 113 4.07 -3.50 -13.69
CA ALA A 113 3.07 -2.93 -14.59
C ALA A 113 1.97 -2.22 -13.79
N LEU A 114 1.52 -1.06 -14.25
CA LEU A 114 0.60 -0.20 -13.52
C LEU A 114 -0.58 0.20 -14.40
N HIS A 115 -1.79 -0.05 -13.91
CA HIS A 115 -3.04 0.09 -14.64
C HIS A 115 -4.01 1.03 -13.91
N THR A 116 -4.69 1.88 -14.67
CA THR A 116 -5.84 2.63 -14.17
C THR A 116 -7.10 1.81 -14.41
N GLY A 117 -7.88 1.55 -13.35
CA GLY A 117 -9.11 0.77 -13.44
C GLY A 117 -9.86 0.74 -12.12
N GLU A 118 -11.10 0.26 -12.18
CA GLU A 118 -12.01 0.17 -11.03
C GLU A 118 -12.13 -1.29 -10.57
N LEU A 119 -12.13 -1.50 -9.25
CA LEU A 119 -12.32 -2.84 -8.67
C LEU A 119 -13.71 -3.43 -8.94
N ALA A 120 -14.69 -2.60 -9.26
CA ALA A 120 -16.04 -3.03 -9.62
C ALA A 120 -16.17 -3.42 -11.11
N ASP A 121 -15.18 -3.11 -11.93
CA ASP A 121 -15.19 -3.48 -13.36
C ASP A 121 -14.66 -4.92 -13.53
N THR A 122 -15.59 -5.86 -13.66
CA THR A 122 -15.26 -7.29 -13.83
C THR A 122 -14.46 -7.55 -15.09
N ARG A 123 -14.74 -6.85 -16.18
CA ARG A 123 -14.00 -7.00 -17.44
C ARG A 123 -12.56 -6.52 -17.31
N PHE A 124 -12.34 -5.42 -16.57
CA PHE A 124 -11.01 -4.95 -16.26
C PHE A 124 -10.25 -5.99 -15.42
N LEU A 125 -10.88 -6.56 -14.38
CA LEU A 125 -10.25 -7.59 -13.56
C LEU A 125 -9.94 -8.87 -14.34
N GLU A 126 -10.79 -9.30 -15.27
CA GLU A 126 -10.54 -10.43 -16.17
C GLU A 126 -9.30 -10.19 -17.05
N ASN A 127 -9.17 -9.00 -17.64
CA ASN A 127 -8.01 -8.64 -18.44
C ASN A 127 -6.73 -8.61 -17.59
N LEU A 128 -6.80 -8.01 -16.41
CA LEU A 128 -5.67 -7.97 -15.46
C LEU A 128 -5.26 -9.38 -15.03
N ARG A 129 -6.23 -10.26 -14.77
CA ARG A 129 -5.97 -11.67 -14.46
C ARG A 129 -5.26 -12.38 -15.59
N MET A 130 -5.70 -12.20 -16.85
CA MET A 130 -5.05 -12.82 -18.01
C MET A 130 -3.61 -12.37 -18.17
N GLU A 131 -3.33 -11.09 -17.95
CA GLU A 131 -1.97 -10.54 -18.04
C GLU A 131 -1.07 -11.01 -16.89
N ALA A 132 -1.61 -11.02 -15.67
CA ALA A 132 -0.85 -11.29 -14.45
C ALA A 132 -0.71 -12.76 -14.10
N SER A 133 -1.52 -13.66 -14.67
CA SER A 133 -1.59 -15.09 -14.28
C SER A 133 -0.26 -15.83 -14.50
N PRO A 134 0.09 -16.80 -13.61
CA PRO A 134 -0.62 -17.15 -12.37
C PRO A 134 -0.31 -16.16 -11.24
N VAL A 135 -1.31 -15.74 -10.45
CA VAL A 135 -1.18 -14.77 -9.35
C VAL A 135 -1.11 -15.49 -8.01
N GLN A 136 0.08 -15.51 -7.40
CA GLN A 136 0.31 -16.16 -6.11
C GLN A 136 0.01 -15.25 -4.91
N LEU A 137 0.04 -13.93 -5.11
CA LEU A 137 -0.14 -12.98 -4.02
C LEU A 137 -0.96 -11.78 -4.49
N VAL A 138 -2.00 -11.46 -3.76
CA VAL A 138 -2.68 -10.17 -3.86
C VAL A 138 -2.45 -9.41 -2.56
N MET A 139 -2.05 -8.15 -2.66
CA MET A 139 -1.89 -7.24 -1.53
C MET A 139 -2.89 -6.11 -1.63
N ALA A 140 -3.36 -5.61 -0.48
CA ALA A 140 -4.19 -4.42 -0.42
C ALA A 140 -4.01 -3.63 0.88
N ASN A 141 -3.98 -2.32 0.76
CA ASN A 141 -4.12 -1.39 1.88
C ASN A 141 -5.42 -0.58 1.69
N PRO A 142 -6.59 -1.21 1.87
CA PRO A 142 -7.87 -0.57 1.57
C PRO A 142 -8.15 0.61 2.49
N PRO A 143 -8.98 1.59 2.09
CA PRO A 143 -9.48 2.62 2.99
C PRO A 143 -10.35 1.98 4.08
N TRP A 144 -9.92 2.06 5.34
CA TRP A 144 -10.55 1.37 6.47
C TRP A 144 -11.33 2.27 7.43
N ARG A 145 -11.21 3.61 7.33
CA ARG A 145 -11.99 4.53 8.16
C ARG A 145 -13.42 4.61 7.67
N LEU A 146 -14.37 4.52 8.58
CA LEU A 146 -15.77 4.72 8.24
C LEU A 146 -16.07 6.20 7.97
N VAL A 147 -16.88 6.47 6.96
CA VAL A 147 -17.39 7.82 6.70
C VAL A 147 -18.13 8.31 7.95
N GLY A 148 -17.75 9.50 8.45
CA GLY A 148 -18.29 10.07 9.69
C GLY A 148 -17.43 9.83 10.93
N SER A 149 -16.35 9.04 10.85
CA SER A 149 -15.40 8.86 11.95
C SER A 149 -14.25 9.85 11.85
N GLY A 150 -14.14 10.78 12.81
CA GLY A 150 -13.03 11.70 12.92
C GLY A 150 -13.10 12.93 12.00
N ARG A 151 -12.01 13.73 11.97
CA ARG A 151 -11.93 14.96 11.21
C ARG A 151 -11.85 14.67 9.71
N LEU A 152 -12.74 15.25 8.94
CA LEU A 152 -12.76 15.11 7.48
C LEU A 152 -11.48 15.72 6.87
N PRO A 153 -10.81 15.01 5.94
CA PRO A 153 -9.69 15.55 5.20
C PRO A 153 -10.10 16.74 4.32
N ALA A 154 -9.15 17.65 4.08
CA ALA A 154 -9.38 18.87 3.30
C ALA A 154 -9.64 18.60 1.80
N THR A 155 -9.24 17.44 1.27
CA THR A 155 -9.38 17.11 -0.15
C THR A 155 -10.19 15.83 -0.36
N GLU A 156 -10.92 15.76 -1.46
CA GLU A 156 -11.73 14.59 -1.82
C GLU A 156 -10.84 13.34 -2.10
N ALA A 157 -9.69 13.53 -2.71
CA ALA A 157 -8.71 12.46 -2.93
C ALA A 157 -8.25 11.82 -1.61
N ARG A 158 -7.97 12.62 -0.56
CA ARG A 158 -7.65 12.13 0.78
C ARG A 158 -8.84 11.44 1.43
N ARG A 159 -10.05 11.92 1.18
CA ARG A 159 -11.26 11.31 1.73
C ARG A 159 -11.46 9.92 1.14
N LYS A 160 -11.40 9.77 -0.19
CA LYS A 160 -11.48 8.46 -0.86
C LYS A 160 -10.39 7.47 -0.39
N ALA A 161 -9.18 7.94 -0.17
CA ALA A 161 -8.07 7.09 0.29
C ALA A 161 -8.15 6.66 1.76
N LEU A 162 -8.91 7.37 2.60
CA LEU A 162 -9.02 7.09 4.04
C LEU A 162 -10.33 6.46 4.44
N PHE A 163 -11.43 6.86 3.79
CA PHE A 163 -12.78 6.47 4.18
C PHE A 163 -13.36 5.49 3.18
N GLY A 164 -13.64 4.29 3.68
CA GLY A 164 -14.40 3.27 2.98
C GLY A 164 -15.85 3.22 3.49
N ASP A 165 -16.74 2.78 2.65
CA ASP A 165 -18.10 2.42 3.02
C ASP A 165 -18.18 0.94 3.43
N LYS A 166 -19.39 0.46 3.70
CA LYS A 166 -19.64 -0.95 4.03
C LYS A 166 -19.34 -1.91 2.88
N GLY A 167 -19.34 -1.42 1.64
CA GLY A 167 -19.04 -2.19 0.44
C GLY A 167 -17.54 -2.32 0.12
N THR A 168 -16.69 -1.51 0.75
CA THR A 168 -15.26 -1.47 0.43
C THR A 168 -14.56 -2.80 0.63
N PHE A 169 -14.71 -3.43 1.80
CA PHE A 169 -14.02 -4.70 2.07
C PHE A 169 -14.56 -5.86 1.22
N PRO A 170 -15.88 -6.03 1.04
CA PRO A 170 -16.42 -7.00 0.10
C PRO A 170 -15.87 -6.83 -1.33
N LEU A 171 -15.74 -5.59 -1.80
CA LEU A 171 -15.21 -5.30 -3.13
C LEU A 171 -13.74 -5.74 -3.27
N PHE A 172 -12.87 -5.39 -2.29
CA PHE A 172 -11.47 -5.82 -2.28
C PHE A 172 -11.33 -7.34 -2.14
N ALA A 173 -12.11 -7.98 -1.28
CA ALA A 173 -12.08 -9.43 -1.10
C ALA A 173 -12.53 -10.17 -2.37
N SER A 174 -13.62 -9.72 -3.00
CA SER A 174 -14.12 -10.30 -4.25
C SER A 174 -13.12 -10.13 -5.40
N ALA A 175 -12.52 -8.95 -5.55
CA ALA A 175 -11.48 -8.71 -6.54
C ALA A 175 -10.26 -9.61 -6.29
N ALA A 176 -9.79 -9.71 -5.04
CA ALA A 176 -8.67 -10.59 -4.70
C ALA A 176 -8.96 -12.06 -5.02
N SER A 177 -10.15 -12.57 -4.66
CA SER A 177 -10.58 -13.93 -4.96
C SER A 177 -10.62 -14.21 -6.46
N SER A 178 -11.10 -13.26 -7.27
CA SER A 178 -11.18 -13.42 -8.74
C SER A 178 -9.82 -13.44 -9.43
N LEU A 179 -8.80 -12.85 -8.82
CA LEU A 179 -7.47 -12.70 -9.40
C LEU A 179 -6.49 -13.81 -8.97
N LEU A 180 -6.65 -14.35 -7.76
CA LEU A 180 -5.76 -15.35 -7.19
C LEU A 180 -5.89 -16.69 -7.90
N GLU A 181 -4.79 -17.43 -7.98
CA GLU A 181 -4.81 -18.87 -8.23
C GLU A 181 -5.27 -19.65 -6.99
N GLU A 182 -5.52 -20.95 -7.13
CA GLU A 182 -6.13 -21.80 -6.08
C GLU A 182 -5.37 -21.76 -4.74
N ASP A 183 -4.04 -21.79 -4.78
CA ASP A 183 -3.17 -21.72 -3.59
C ASP A 183 -2.65 -20.31 -3.31
N GLY A 184 -3.20 -19.31 -3.98
CA GLY A 184 -2.78 -17.92 -3.85
C GLY A 184 -3.16 -17.31 -2.49
N ARG A 185 -2.48 -16.25 -2.10
CA ARG A 185 -2.65 -15.59 -0.80
C ARG A 185 -3.10 -14.17 -0.95
N PHE A 186 -4.05 -13.77 -0.12
CA PHE A 186 -4.42 -12.36 0.03
C PHE A 186 -3.82 -11.80 1.32
N ALA A 187 -3.07 -10.72 1.23
CA ALA A 187 -2.52 -10.00 2.37
C ALA A 187 -3.07 -8.57 2.40
N CYS A 188 -3.68 -8.19 3.50
CA CYS A 188 -4.17 -6.83 3.66
C CYS A 188 -3.82 -6.26 5.03
N ILE A 189 -3.79 -4.93 5.13
CA ILE A 189 -3.62 -4.22 6.40
C ILE A 189 -4.88 -3.40 6.68
N ILE A 190 -5.40 -3.56 7.88
CA ILE A 190 -6.63 -2.89 8.34
C ILE A 190 -6.48 -2.46 9.79
N SER A 191 -7.36 -1.58 10.25
CA SER A 191 -7.46 -1.28 11.68
C SER A 191 -8.12 -2.43 12.45
N PRO A 192 -7.69 -2.74 13.69
CA PRO A 192 -8.23 -3.84 14.50
C PRO A 192 -9.74 -3.79 14.71
N ASP A 193 -10.33 -2.60 14.81
CA ASP A 193 -11.78 -2.38 14.96
C ASP A 193 -12.59 -2.77 13.72
N ARG A 194 -11.92 -2.99 12.57
CA ARG A 194 -12.56 -3.42 11.31
C ARG A 194 -12.30 -4.89 10.98
N LEU A 195 -11.67 -5.64 11.90
CA LEU A 195 -11.31 -7.05 11.66
C LEU A 195 -12.52 -7.93 11.35
N GLN A 196 -13.62 -7.77 12.08
CA GLN A 196 -14.83 -8.57 11.87
C GLN A 196 -15.45 -8.32 10.50
N ASP A 197 -15.47 -7.05 10.05
CA ASP A 197 -15.97 -6.69 8.72
C ASP A 197 -15.13 -7.31 7.61
N MET A 198 -13.80 -7.31 7.77
CA MET A 198 -12.89 -7.92 6.80
C MET A 198 -13.04 -9.45 6.78
N LEU A 199 -13.11 -10.11 7.94
CA LEU A 199 -13.33 -11.56 8.00
C LEU A 199 -14.65 -11.97 7.34
N ALA A 200 -15.73 -11.21 7.56
CA ALA A 200 -16.99 -11.46 6.88
C ALA A 200 -16.88 -11.28 5.37
N ALA A 201 -16.12 -10.27 4.89
CA ALA A 201 -15.90 -10.04 3.47
C ALA A 201 -15.06 -11.17 2.83
N LEU A 202 -14.01 -11.65 3.51
CA LEU A 202 -13.17 -12.75 3.04
C LEU A 202 -14.00 -14.05 2.91
N ASN A 203 -14.76 -14.41 3.95
CA ASN A 203 -15.63 -15.56 3.91
C ASN A 203 -16.68 -15.46 2.78
N GLY A 204 -17.28 -14.31 2.57
CA GLY A 204 -18.23 -14.05 1.50
C GLY A 204 -17.60 -14.17 0.10
N ALA A 205 -16.31 -13.94 -0.04
CA ALA A 205 -15.55 -14.10 -1.27
C ALA A 205 -14.92 -15.51 -1.45
N GLY A 206 -15.13 -16.44 -0.50
CA GLY A 206 -14.55 -17.78 -0.53
C GLY A 206 -13.05 -17.85 -0.19
N LEU A 207 -12.51 -16.80 0.43
CA LEU A 207 -11.13 -16.78 0.94
C LEU A 207 -11.12 -17.25 2.40
N THR A 208 -10.30 -18.28 2.73
CA THR A 208 -10.21 -18.91 4.04
C THR A 208 -8.82 -18.78 4.67
#